data_f3bb68ee6d7935bceaa8adf58920bf98
#
_entry.id   f3bb68ee6d7935bceaa8adf58920bf98
#
_cell.length_a   1.000
_cell.length_b   1.000
_cell.length_c   1.000
_cell.angle_alpha   90.00
_cell.angle_beta   90.00
_cell.angle_gamma   90.00
#
_symmetry.space_group_name_H-M   'P 1'
#
loop_
_entity.id
_entity.type
_entity.pdbx_description
1 polymer ?
#
loop_
_entity_poly.entity_id
_entity_poly.type
_entity_poly.pdbx_seq_one_letter_code
_entity_poly.pdbx_strand_id
1 'polypeptide(L)'
;YEASGRIEGSVLNQYSMSESGDDLRIATTVDTGGGIAVPMPMPVECPPDASCAVPMEDTATTSAPAQVGDSRIVVLRRQGNLLKEVGKVGGLGATEQIKSVRYVGDTAYVVTFRRTDPFYVVDLSDPTSPEVMGELKVPGFSSYLHPVGEHLVLGVGSDATDQGRVTGAKLSLYDTTDPVNPKELATWTSKDLGFMVDGDPHAFSWDAERQTAYLPYYASCYNDFGRCDISTNGVMVVRVADGAITELGRITHDDRTPSPTPAPEPSTTTTPETTTTV
;
A
#
# COMPACT_ATOMS: atom_id res chain seq x y z
N TYR A 1 -8.03 30.74 -7.62
CA TYR A 1 -6.99 30.86 -6.59
C TYR A 1 -7.47 31.79 -5.49
N GLU A 2 -7.76 31.24 -4.32
CA GLU A 2 -8.37 32.00 -3.23
C GLU A 2 -7.39 32.24 -2.07
N ALA A 3 -6.57 31.25 -1.72
CA ALA A 3 -5.57 31.35 -0.67
C ALA A 3 -4.41 30.39 -0.91
N SER A 4 -3.26 30.66 -0.29
CA SER A 4 -2.10 29.79 -0.30
C SER A 4 -1.42 29.71 1.06
N GLY A 5 -0.73 28.60 1.30
CA GLY A 5 0.10 28.39 2.48
C GLY A 5 1.28 27.48 2.18
N ARG A 6 2.13 27.29 3.16
CA ARG A 6 3.25 26.33 3.12
C ARG A 6 3.19 25.42 4.32
N ILE A 7 3.47 24.16 4.09
CA ILE A 7 3.66 23.14 5.14
C ILE A 7 4.99 22.43 4.87
N GLU A 8 5.54 21.81 5.89
CA GLU A 8 6.72 20.97 5.75
C GLU A 8 6.32 19.53 5.44
N GLY A 9 7.15 18.84 4.68
CA GLY A 9 6.98 17.43 4.33
C GLY A 9 6.34 17.19 2.97
N SER A 10 6.16 15.92 2.66
CA SER A 10 5.52 15.42 1.46
C SER A 10 4.12 14.88 1.76
N VAL A 11 3.20 15.07 0.80
CA VAL A 11 1.84 14.54 0.83
C VAL A 11 1.83 13.24 0.03
N LEU A 12 1.28 12.16 0.59
CA LEU A 12 1.27 10.85 -0.08
C LEU A 12 0.39 10.86 -1.34
N ASN A 13 -0.86 11.29 -1.20
CA ASN A 13 -1.86 11.33 -2.28
C ASN A 13 -3.04 12.24 -1.87
N GLN A 14 -4.08 12.30 -2.71
CA GLN A 14 -5.26 13.13 -2.47
C GLN A 14 -6.02 12.80 -1.16
N TYR A 15 -5.97 11.58 -0.67
CA TYR A 15 -6.61 11.18 0.59
C TYR A 15 -5.89 11.72 1.83
N SER A 16 -4.67 12.23 1.66
CA SER A 16 -3.94 12.90 2.73
C SER A 16 -4.43 14.33 2.98
N MET A 17 -5.41 14.80 2.22
CA MET A 17 -6.00 16.12 2.36
C MET A 17 -7.51 16.03 2.55
N SER A 18 -8.07 16.93 3.36
CA SER A 18 -9.51 17.03 3.59
C SER A 18 -9.89 18.46 3.97
N GLU A 19 -11.01 18.91 3.47
CA GLU A 19 -11.63 20.17 3.88
C GLU A 19 -12.71 19.92 4.93
N SER A 20 -12.80 20.81 5.94
CA SER A 20 -13.85 20.80 6.95
C SER A 20 -14.13 22.25 7.36
N GLY A 21 -15.29 22.79 6.96
CA GLY A 21 -15.61 24.20 7.13
C GLY A 21 -14.59 25.11 6.45
N ASP A 22 -13.94 25.97 7.22
CA ASP A 22 -12.89 26.87 6.73
C ASP A 22 -11.46 26.29 6.86
N ASP A 23 -11.36 25.03 7.25
CA ASP A 23 -10.08 24.38 7.56
C ASP A 23 -9.69 23.38 6.47
N LEU A 24 -8.41 23.40 6.10
CA LEU A 24 -7.76 22.40 5.27
C LEU A 24 -6.86 21.54 6.17
N ARG A 25 -7.18 20.24 6.25
CA ARG A 25 -6.43 19.24 7.03
C ARG A 25 -5.49 18.48 6.09
N ILE A 26 -4.20 18.42 6.41
CA ILE A 26 -3.18 17.81 5.56
C ILE A 26 -2.30 16.88 6.37
N ALA A 27 -2.23 15.62 5.99
CA ALA A 27 -1.27 14.66 6.54
C ALA A 27 0.02 14.67 5.70
N THR A 28 1.16 14.82 6.38
CA THR A 28 2.49 14.88 5.74
C THR A 28 3.50 14.00 6.44
N THR A 29 4.46 13.49 5.69
CA THR A 29 5.72 12.94 6.22
C THR A 29 6.82 13.93 5.98
N VAL A 30 7.52 14.33 7.03
CA VAL A 30 8.71 15.19 6.95
C VAL A 30 9.93 14.30 6.91
N ASP A 31 10.56 14.21 5.75
CA ASP A 31 11.87 13.58 5.62
C ASP A 31 12.93 14.58 6.11
N THR A 32 13.51 14.30 7.24
CA THR A 32 14.58 15.12 7.81
C THR A 32 15.93 14.85 7.16
N GLY A 33 15.93 14.65 5.84
CA GLY A 33 17.14 14.82 5.03
C GLY A 33 18.23 13.77 5.20
N GLY A 34 17.89 12.54 5.52
CA GLY A 34 18.79 11.39 5.42
C GLY A 34 18.71 10.70 4.05
N GLY A 35 18.66 11.47 2.96
CA GLY A 35 18.88 10.92 1.64
C GLY A 35 20.27 10.30 1.63
N ILE A 36 20.34 8.96 1.63
CA ILE A 36 21.54 8.27 1.20
C ILE A 36 21.69 8.65 -0.27
N ALA A 37 22.51 9.67 -0.53
CA ALA A 37 23.07 9.84 -1.86
C ALA A 37 23.86 8.56 -2.11
N VAL A 38 23.22 7.56 -2.72
CA VAL A 38 23.93 6.44 -3.29
C VAL A 38 24.73 7.06 -4.42
N PRO A 39 26.08 7.15 -4.34
CA PRO A 39 26.84 7.60 -5.46
C PRO A 39 26.57 6.55 -6.55
N MET A 40 25.82 6.92 -7.57
CA MET A 40 25.75 6.11 -8.79
C MET A 40 27.20 6.00 -9.27
N PRO A 41 27.76 4.79 -9.34
CA PRO A 41 29.06 4.65 -9.96
C PRO A 41 28.88 5.08 -11.41
N MET A 42 29.45 6.24 -11.74
CA MET A 42 29.60 6.67 -13.14
C MET A 42 30.42 5.56 -13.81
N PRO A 43 30.00 5.04 -14.95
CA PRO A 43 30.84 4.14 -15.72
C PRO A 43 32.11 4.91 -16.11
N VAL A 44 33.21 4.62 -15.42
CA VAL A 44 34.51 5.12 -15.82
C VAL A 44 34.97 4.18 -16.94
N GLU A 45 34.84 4.64 -18.18
CA GLU A 45 35.55 4.01 -19.30
C GLU A 45 37.03 4.25 -19.08
N CYS A 46 37.72 3.27 -18.52
CA CYS A 46 39.17 3.28 -18.41
C CYS A 46 39.77 2.90 -19.78
N PRO A 47 40.65 3.75 -20.36
CA PRO A 47 41.43 3.35 -21.53
C PRO A 47 42.28 2.10 -21.21
N PRO A 48 42.55 1.23 -22.18
CA PRO A 48 43.17 -0.08 -21.95
C PRO A 48 44.60 -0.07 -21.36
N ASP A 49 45.22 1.10 -21.26
CA ASP A 49 46.61 1.25 -20.77
C ASP A 49 46.78 2.08 -19.50
N ALA A 50 45.68 2.42 -18.79
CA ALA A 50 45.75 3.22 -17.58
C ALA A 50 45.42 2.38 -16.32
N SER A 51 46.37 2.36 -15.38
CA SER A 51 46.14 1.84 -14.03
C SER A 51 45.22 2.79 -13.27
N CYS A 52 43.90 2.54 -13.26
CA CYS A 52 42.94 3.29 -12.49
C CYS A 52 42.96 2.84 -11.01
N ALA A 53 43.99 3.17 -10.29
CA ALA A 53 43.99 3.14 -8.85
C ALA A 53 43.31 4.43 -8.34
N VAL A 54 42.04 4.32 -7.95
CA VAL A 54 41.39 5.41 -7.20
C VAL A 54 41.99 5.39 -5.80
N PRO A 55 42.60 6.47 -5.29
CA PRO A 55 42.96 6.55 -3.89
C PRO A 55 41.66 6.50 -3.08
N MET A 56 41.47 5.49 -2.25
CA MET A 56 40.51 5.55 -1.15
C MET A 56 41.08 6.55 -0.14
N GLU A 57 40.69 7.82 -0.26
CA GLU A 57 40.76 8.70 0.88
C GLU A 57 39.68 8.25 1.85
N ASP A 58 40.12 7.74 3.01
CA ASP A 58 39.30 7.53 4.20
C ASP A 58 38.78 8.89 4.72
N THR A 59 37.83 9.47 3.99
CA THR A 59 36.96 10.45 4.61
C THR A 59 35.96 9.67 5.44
N ALA A 60 36.30 9.44 6.71
CA ALA A 60 35.34 9.11 7.74
C ALA A 60 34.35 10.28 7.82
N THR A 61 33.40 10.31 6.90
CA THR A 61 32.22 11.15 7.02
C THR A 61 31.46 10.59 8.21
N THR A 62 31.62 11.25 9.33
CA THR A 62 30.78 11.03 10.51
C THR A 62 29.35 11.24 9.98
N SER A 63 28.67 10.16 9.62
CA SER A 63 27.26 10.22 9.26
C SER A 63 26.53 10.73 10.49
N ALA A 64 26.01 11.96 10.40
CA ALA A 64 25.04 12.44 11.37
C ALA A 64 23.98 11.34 11.53
N PRO A 65 23.51 11.07 12.74
CA PRO A 65 22.46 10.08 12.94
C PRO A 65 21.32 10.40 11.99
N ALA A 66 20.88 9.39 11.24
CA ALA A 66 19.78 9.53 10.28
C ALA A 66 18.62 10.21 11.03
N GLN A 67 18.27 11.40 10.59
CA GLN A 67 17.24 12.17 11.27
C GLN A 67 15.91 11.47 11.04
N VAL A 68 15.22 11.28 12.13
CA VAL A 68 13.96 10.56 12.25
C VAL A 68 12.88 11.33 11.50
N GLY A 69 12.25 10.72 10.49
CA GLY A 69 11.07 11.27 9.83
C GLY A 69 9.95 11.51 10.87
N ASP A 70 9.18 12.56 10.69
CA ASP A 70 8.02 12.88 11.52
C ASP A 70 6.78 12.90 10.63
N SER A 71 5.85 11.98 10.89
CA SER A 71 4.54 11.97 10.25
C SER A 71 3.54 12.71 11.12
N ARG A 72 2.77 13.62 10.50
CA ARG A 72 1.89 14.55 11.21
C ARG A 72 0.65 14.92 10.39
N ILE A 73 -0.37 15.43 11.10
CA ILE A 73 -1.49 16.15 10.49
C ILE A 73 -1.36 17.62 10.87
N VAL A 74 -1.48 18.49 9.89
CA VAL A 74 -1.48 19.96 10.04
C VAL A 74 -2.86 20.47 9.64
N VAL A 75 -3.42 21.36 10.44
CA VAL A 75 -4.69 22.04 10.16
C VAL A 75 -4.38 23.49 9.79
N LEU A 76 -4.80 23.88 8.59
CA LEU A 76 -4.64 25.22 8.06
C LEU A 76 -6.00 25.90 7.97
N ARG A 77 -6.11 27.14 8.45
CA ARG A 77 -7.30 27.98 8.33
C ARG A 77 -7.07 29.15 7.39
N ARG A 78 -8.09 29.44 6.58
CA ARG A 78 -8.03 30.60 5.69
C ARG A 78 -8.10 31.90 6.47
N GLN A 79 -7.15 32.80 6.22
CA GLN A 79 -7.09 34.15 6.74
C GLN A 79 -6.79 35.12 5.59
N GLY A 80 -7.87 35.64 4.97
CA GLY A 80 -7.73 36.44 3.75
C GLY A 80 -7.28 35.58 2.57
N ASN A 81 -6.13 35.90 1.99
CA ASN A 81 -5.48 35.14 0.91
C ASN A 81 -4.38 34.18 1.39
N LEU A 82 -4.27 33.95 2.69
CA LEU A 82 -3.29 33.04 3.29
C LEU A 82 -3.98 31.87 3.97
N LEU A 83 -3.38 30.68 3.87
CA LEU A 83 -3.66 29.53 4.72
C LEU A 83 -2.63 29.51 5.84
N LYS A 84 -3.08 29.64 7.09
CA LYS A 84 -2.22 29.63 8.25
C LYS A 84 -2.47 28.41 9.12
N GLU A 85 -1.40 27.83 9.64
CA GLU A 85 -1.47 26.77 10.65
C GLU A 85 -2.23 27.25 11.88
N VAL A 86 -3.26 26.51 12.27
CA VAL A 86 -4.05 26.75 13.47
C VAL A 86 -3.89 25.63 14.48
N GLY A 87 -3.50 24.43 14.03
CA GLY A 87 -3.20 23.30 14.89
C GLY A 87 -2.42 22.23 14.13
N LYS A 88 -1.80 21.35 14.92
CA LYS A 88 -1.10 20.16 14.39
C LYS A 88 -0.98 19.07 15.43
N VAL A 89 -0.92 17.84 14.98
CA VAL A 89 -0.56 16.66 15.76
C VAL A 89 0.53 15.90 15.03
N GLY A 90 1.62 15.58 15.73
CA GLY A 90 2.77 14.83 15.23
C GLY A 90 2.98 13.54 16.00
N GLY A 91 4.14 12.90 15.78
CA GLY A 91 4.50 11.67 16.45
C GLY A 91 3.77 10.44 15.92
N LEU A 92 3.20 10.53 14.72
CA LEU A 92 2.55 9.41 14.05
C LEU A 92 3.64 8.50 13.44
N GLY A 93 4.10 7.51 14.23
CA GLY A 93 5.16 6.60 13.82
C GLY A 93 6.54 7.26 13.69
N ALA A 94 7.27 7.38 14.82
CA ALA A 94 8.64 7.88 14.78
C ALA A 94 9.50 7.04 13.80
N THR A 95 10.13 7.70 12.81
CA THR A 95 10.90 7.09 11.72
C THR A 95 10.10 6.36 10.64
N GLU A 96 8.78 6.51 10.64
CA GLU A 96 7.89 5.83 9.71
C GLU A 96 7.33 6.81 8.68
N GLN A 97 6.92 6.27 7.53
CA GLN A 97 6.27 7.05 6.49
C GLN A 97 4.78 6.73 6.47
N ILE A 98 3.95 7.72 6.21
CA ILE A 98 2.53 7.53 5.97
C ILE A 98 2.33 6.61 4.76
N LYS A 99 1.51 5.56 4.95
CA LYS A 99 1.10 4.61 3.90
C LYS A 99 -0.34 4.81 3.46
N SER A 100 -1.20 5.22 4.36
CA SER A 100 -2.56 5.65 4.02
C SER A 100 -3.13 6.61 5.04
N VAL A 101 -4.07 7.43 4.56
CA VAL A 101 -4.87 8.34 5.37
C VAL A 101 -6.32 8.26 4.92
N ARG A 102 -7.25 8.35 5.87
CA ARG A 102 -8.67 8.51 5.58
C ARG A 102 -9.30 9.44 6.61
N TYR A 103 -9.91 10.50 6.12
CA TYR A 103 -10.73 11.40 6.94
C TYR A 103 -12.20 10.98 6.88
N VAL A 104 -12.85 10.94 8.04
CA VAL A 104 -14.28 10.63 8.19
C VAL A 104 -14.86 11.59 9.23
N GLY A 105 -15.60 12.61 8.80
CA GLY A 105 -16.05 13.67 9.68
C GLY A 105 -14.86 14.35 10.39
N ASP A 106 -14.85 14.35 11.70
CA ASP A 106 -13.81 14.95 12.53
C ASP A 106 -12.76 13.93 13.00
N THR A 107 -12.73 12.74 12.40
CA THR A 107 -11.74 11.72 12.69
C THR A 107 -10.83 11.51 11.48
N ALA A 108 -9.53 11.33 11.73
CA ALA A 108 -8.59 10.82 10.74
C ALA A 108 -8.03 9.47 11.18
N TYR A 109 -7.99 8.54 10.23
CA TYR A 109 -7.30 7.27 10.35
C TYR A 109 -6.00 7.37 9.58
N VAL A 110 -4.88 7.05 10.22
CA VAL A 110 -3.54 7.14 9.64
C VAL A 110 -2.81 5.84 9.84
N VAL A 111 -2.26 5.31 8.77
CA VAL A 111 -1.37 4.16 8.79
C VAL A 111 0.02 4.63 8.41
N THR A 112 1.01 4.30 9.24
CA THR A 112 2.42 4.52 8.97
C THR A 112 3.12 3.18 8.89
N PHE A 113 4.27 3.06 8.25
CA PHE A 113 4.99 1.80 8.14
C PHE A 113 6.50 1.98 8.04
N ARG A 114 7.20 1.14 8.80
CA ARG A 114 8.61 0.83 8.63
C ARG A 114 8.90 -0.66 8.82
N ARG A 115 8.35 -1.28 9.86
CA ARG A 115 8.49 -2.71 10.19
C ARG A 115 7.21 -3.31 10.72
N THR A 116 6.52 -2.59 11.57
CA THR A 116 5.21 -2.93 12.14
C THR A 116 4.32 -1.72 11.90
N ASP A 117 3.05 -1.96 11.64
CA ASP A 117 2.12 -0.93 11.20
C ASP A 117 1.27 -0.42 12.37
N PRO A 118 1.51 0.78 12.87
CA PRO A 118 0.53 1.42 13.73
C PRO A 118 -0.61 2.02 12.88
N PHE A 119 -1.83 1.61 13.21
CA PHE A 119 -3.06 2.25 12.79
C PHE A 119 -3.45 3.25 13.88
N TYR A 120 -3.45 4.54 13.54
CA TYR A 120 -3.78 5.65 14.43
C TYR A 120 -5.21 6.11 14.22
N VAL A 121 -5.87 6.46 15.33
CA VAL A 121 -7.13 7.21 15.34
C VAL A 121 -6.83 8.61 15.89
N VAL A 122 -7.11 9.63 15.08
CA VAL A 122 -6.82 11.04 15.39
C VAL A 122 -8.10 11.82 15.45
N ASP A 123 -8.33 12.53 16.56
CA ASP A 123 -9.42 13.48 16.73
C ASP A 123 -9.05 14.85 16.15
N LEU A 124 -9.91 15.38 15.31
CA LEU A 124 -9.79 16.68 14.65
C LEU A 124 -11.01 17.58 14.96
N SER A 125 -11.80 17.23 15.98
CA SER A 125 -13.01 17.99 16.37
C SER A 125 -12.67 19.39 16.85
N ASP A 126 -11.52 19.58 17.53
CA ASP A 126 -10.92 20.89 17.75
C ASP A 126 -9.76 21.10 16.76
N PRO A 127 -9.97 21.89 15.69
CA PRO A 127 -8.93 22.16 14.71
C PRO A 127 -7.67 22.82 15.25
N THR A 128 -7.78 23.46 16.45
CA THR A 128 -6.63 24.14 17.09
C THR A 128 -5.83 23.22 18.02
N SER A 129 -6.40 22.07 18.37
CA SER A 129 -5.81 21.10 19.27
C SER A 129 -6.08 19.65 18.81
N PRO A 130 -5.68 19.26 17.59
CA PRO A 130 -5.85 17.87 17.16
C PRO A 130 -5.02 16.92 18.03
N GLU A 131 -5.56 15.73 18.31
CA GLU A 131 -4.90 14.77 19.19
C GLU A 131 -5.01 13.31 18.70
N VAL A 132 -3.99 12.49 19.03
CA VAL A 132 -4.03 11.05 18.81
C VAL A 132 -4.85 10.42 19.93
N MET A 133 -5.98 9.81 19.57
CA MET A 133 -6.86 9.12 20.51
C MET A 133 -6.34 7.73 20.84
N GLY A 134 -5.93 6.98 19.84
CA GLY A 134 -5.48 5.60 20.01
C GLY A 134 -4.56 5.11 18.91
N GLU A 135 -3.88 4.01 19.20
CA GLU A 135 -2.94 3.34 18.32
C GLU A 135 -3.17 1.82 18.39
N LEU A 136 -3.18 1.15 17.25
CA LEU A 136 -3.23 -0.31 17.14
C LEU A 136 -2.07 -0.79 16.28
N LYS A 137 -1.20 -1.65 16.83
CA LYS A 137 -0.09 -2.27 16.09
C LYS A 137 -0.50 -3.62 15.53
N VAL A 138 -0.40 -3.75 14.21
CA VAL A 138 -0.71 -4.99 13.49
C VAL A 138 0.42 -5.36 12.54
N PRO A 139 0.66 -6.65 12.24
CA PRO A 139 1.59 -7.06 11.21
C PRO A 139 1.11 -6.63 9.81
N GLY A 140 2.04 -6.25 8.94
CA GLY A 140 1.71 -5.77 7.60
C GLY A 140 1.35 -4.28 7.56
N PHE A 141 0.74 -3.80 6.49
CA PHE A 141 0.28 -2.42 6.37
C PHE A 141 -0.89 -2.27 5.41
N SER A 142 -1.72 -1.27 5.68
CA SER A 142 -2.82 -0.87 4.80
C SER A 142 -2.37 0.31 3.94
N SER A 143 -2.30 0.11 2.62
CA SER A 143 -2.00 1.16 1.63
C SER A 143 -3.23 2.01 1.32
N TYR A 144 -4.42 1.49 1.64
CA TYR A 144 -5.70 2.14 1.43
C TYR A 144 -6.66 1.84 2.59
N LEU A 145 -7.43 2.84 2.99
CA LEU A 145 -8.44 2.73 4.04
C LEU A 145 -9.80 3.13 3.49
N HIS A 146 -10.83 2.32 3.75
CA HIS A 146 -12.20 2.60 3.33
C HIS A 146 -13.18 2.45 4.49
N PRO A 147 -13.97 3.48 4.83
CA PRO A 147 -15.06 3.34 5.80
C PRO A 147 -16.15 2.41 5.25
N VAL A 148 -16.44 1.33 5.98
CA VAL A 148 -17.46 0.33 5.61
C VAL A 148 -18.64 0.31 6.55
N GLY A 149 -18.63 1.17 7.58
CA GLY A 149 -19.66 1.37 8.58
C GLY A 149 -19.36 2.59 9.43
N GLU A 150 -20.20 2.90 10.41
CA GLU A 150 -20.07 4.09 11.26
C GLU A 150 -18.73 4.13 12.01
N HIS A 151 -18.29 2.96 12.51
CA HIS A 151 -17.03 2.80 13.24
C HIS A 151 -16.17 1.68 12.67
N LEU A 152 -16.44 1.26 11.43
CA LEU A 152 -15.72 0.18 10.77
C LEU A 152 -14.91 0.70 9.59
N VAL A 153 -13.63 0.35 9.55
CA VAL A 153 -12.71 0.72 8.48
C VAL A 153 -12.07 -0.53 7.89
N LEU A 154 -12.21 -0.71 6.58
CA LEU A 154 -11.51 -1.76 5.85
C LEU A 154 -10.15 -1.22 5.40
N GLY A 155 -9.08 -1.86 5.86
CA GLY A 155 -7.73 -1.68 5.37
C GLY A 155 -7.42 -2.66 4.26
N VAL A 156 -6.86 -2.17 3.17
CA VAL A 156 -6.40 -2.97 2.03
C VAL A 156 -4.92 -2.71 1.83
N GLY A 157 -4.11 -3.76 1.77
CA GLY A 157 -2.66 -3.61 1.61
C GLY A 157 -1.92 -4.94 1.64
N SER A 158 -0.79 -4.94 2.31
CA SER A 158 0.17 -6.05 2.30
C SER A 158 0.36 -6.65 3.69
N ASP A 159 0.46 -7.98 3.73
CA ASP A 159 0.95 -8.70 4.90
C ASP A 159 2.48 -8.64 4.97
N ALA A 160 3.03 -8.66 6.17
CA ALA A 160 4.48 -8.63 6.37
C ALA A 160 4.89 -9.41 7.63
N THR A 161 6.14 -9.84 7.65
CA THR A 161 6.78 -10.41 8.84
C THR A 161 7.08 -9.30 9.87
N ASP A 162 7.36 -9.68 11.12
CA ASP A 162 7.80 -8.76 12.19
C ASP A 162 9.08 -7.98 11.84
N GLN A 163 9.82 -8.43 10.82
CA GLN A 163 11.01 -7.75 10.28
C GLN A 163 10.67 -6.77 9.15
N GLY A 164 9.38 -6.62 8.79
CA GLY A 164 8.90 -5.73 7.74
C GLY A 164 9.03 -6.27 6.31
N ARG A 165 9.31 -7.58 6.14
CA ARG A 165 9.35 -8.21 4.81
C ARG A 165 7.92 -8.55 4.38
N VAL A 166 7.48 -7.97 3.28
CA VAL A 166 6.18 -8.25 2.67
C VAL A 166 6.07 -9.73 2.31
N THR A 167 4.94 -10.36 2.65
CA THR A 167 4.65 -11.78 2.46
C THR A 167 3.45 -12.05 1.56
N GLY A 168 2.64 -11.03 1.25
CA GLY A 168 1.50 -11.15 0.39
C GLY A 168 0.47 -10.03 0.56
N ALA A 169 -0.74 -10.26 0.09
CA ALA A 169 -1.86 -9.34 0.27
C ALA A 169 -2.52 -9.52 1.63
N LYS A 170 -3.03 -8.43 2.19
CA LYS A 170 -3.80 -8.43 3.45
C LYS A 170 -5.01 -7.52 3.36
N LEU A 171 -6.12 -7.97 3.92
CA LEU A 171 -7.26 -7.15 4.28
C LEU A 171 -7.40 -7.16 5.80
N SER A 172 -7.69 -6.01 6.39
CA SER A 172 -7.92 -5.84 7.84
C SER A 172 -9.22 -5.09 8.06
N LEU A 173 -10.06 -5.58 8.95
CA LEU A 173 -11.26 -4.86 9.38
C LEU A 173 -11.01 -4.27 10.76
N TYR A 174 -10.95 -2.95 10.85
CA TYR A 174 -10.74 -2.22 12.08
C TYR A 174 -12.06 -1.76 12.67
N ASP A 175 -12.21 -1.95 14.00
CA ASP A 175 -13.28 -1.38 14.81
C ASP A 175 -12.73 -0.21 15.61
N THR A 176 -13.34 0.95 15.43
CA THR A 176 -13.00 2.21 16.08
C THR A 176 -14.15 2.74 16.95
N THR A 177 -15.05 1.85 17.39
CA THR A 177 -16.14 2.18 18.32
C THR A 177 -15.58 2.80 19.61
N ASP A 178 -14.47 2.26 20.12
CA ASP A 178 -13.66 2.88 21.14
C ASP A 178 -12.38 3.45 20.45
N PRO A 179 -12.34 4.76 20.16
CA PRO A 179 -11.22 5.35 19.43
C PRO A 179 -9.90 5.33 20.20
N VAL A 180 -9.95 5.15 21.53
CA VAL A 180 -8.75 5.04 22.38
C VAL A 180 -8.15 3.64 22.31
N ASN A 181 -9.00 2.62 22.09
CA ASN A 181 -8.60 1.22 22.01
C ASN A 181 -9.12 0.57 20.70
N PRO A 182 -8.65 1.02 19.53
CA PRO A 182 -9.07 0.43 18.25
C PRO A 182 -8.67 -1.04 18.18
N LYS A 183 -9.45 -1.85 17.45
CA LYS A 183 -9.24 -3.30 17.35
C LYS A 183 -9.26 -3.78 15.90
N GLU A 184 -8.49 -4.81 15.61
CA GLU A 184 -8.61 -5.58 14.37
C GLU A 184 -9.60 -6.73 14.61
N LEU A 185 -10.81 -6.65 14.02
CA LEU A 185 -11.87 -7.66 14.18
C LEU A 185 -11.65 -8.88 13.32
N ALA A 186 -11.19 -8.69 12.09
CA ALA A 186 -10.98 -9.74 11.12
C ALA A 186 -9.83 -9.43 10.19
N THR A 187 -9.16 -10.47 9.70
CA THR A 187 -8.13 -10.41 8.68
C THR A 187 -8.36 -11.44 7.60
N TRP A 188 -7.95 -11.10 6.38
CA TRP A 188 -7.79 -12.04 5.28
C TRP A 188 -6.41 -11.85 4.67
N THR A 189 -5.70 -12.91 4.35
CA THR A 189 -4.34 -12.85 3.78
C THR A 189 -4.17 -13.85 2.64
N SER A 190 -3.29 -13.50 1.69
CA SER A 190 -2.85 -14.41 0.62
C SER A 190 -1.40 -14.15 0.26
N LYS A 191 -0.59 -15.20 0.17
CA LYS A 191 0.82 -15.12 -0.22
C LYS A 191 1.03 -14.99 -1.73
N ASP A 192 0.00 -15.26 -2.51
CA ASP A 192 0.10 -15.37 -3.97
C ASP A 192 -0.42 -14.14 -4.70
N LEU A 193 -0.95 -13.17 -3.95
CA LEU A 193 -1.60 -11.98 -4.51
C LEU A 193 -0.99 -10.70 -3.99
N GLY A 194 -1.12 -9.63 -4.81
CA GLY A 194 -1.00 -8.24 -4.41
C GLY A 194 -2.21 -7.46 -4.92
N PHE A 195 -2.59 -6.39 -4.25
CA PHE A 195 -3.71 -5.54 -4.68
C PHE A 195 -3.23 -4.36 -5.52
N MET A 196 -3.96 -4.04 -6.59
CA MET A 196 -3.63 -2.87 -7.43
C MET A 196 -3.83 -1.54 -6.70
N VAL A 197 -4.64 -1.53 -5.65
CA VAL A 197 -4.87 -0.35 -4.81
C VAL A 197 -3.60 0.18 -4.14
N ASP A 198 -2.57 -0.64 -3.99
CA ASP A 198 -1.27 -0.22 -3.45
C ASP A 198 -0.60 0.86 -4.33
N GLY A 199 -0.83 0.81 -5.64
CA GLY A 199 -0.33 1.79 -6.62
C GLY A 199 -1.38 2.79 -7.08
N ASP A 200 -2.66 2.41 -7.09
CA ASP A 200 -3.77 3.26 -7.51
C ASP A 200 -4.99 3.07 -6.59
N PRO A 201 -5.23 3.98 -5.65
CA PRO A 201 -6.39 3.93 -4.76
C PRO A 201 -7.75 3.94 -5.48
N HIS A 202 -7.82 4.38 -6.75
CA HIS A 202 -9.06 4.34 -7.55
C HIS A 202 -9.41 2.93 -8.02
N ALA A 203 -8.49 1.97 -7.90
CA ALA A 203 -8.74 0.57 -8.21
C ALA A 203 -9.69 -0.12 -7.20
N PHE A 204 -10.11 0.57 -6.13
CA PHE A 204 -11.04 0.07 -5.13
C PHE A 204 -12.48 0.47 -5.47
N SER A 205 -13.42 -0.48 -5.34
CA SER A 205 -14.86 -0.19 -5.44
C SER A 205 -15.62 -0.82 -4.28
N TRP A 206 -16.59 -0.09 -3.72
CA TRP A 206 -17.43 -0.51 -2.61
C TRP A 206 -18.91 -0.40 -2.93
N ASP A 207 -19.65 -1.48 -2.76
CA ASP A 207 -21.09 -1.54 -2.80
C ASP A 207 -21.64 -1.59 -1.36
N ALA A 208 -22.15 -0.46 -0.89
CA ALA A 208 -22.63 -0.33 0.48
C ALA A 208 -23.91 -1.14 0.74
N GLU A 209 -24.79 -1.32 -0.28
CA GLU A 209 -26.02 -2.09 -0.11
C GLU A 209 -25.72 -3.58 0.08
N ARG A 210 -24.72 -4.09 -0.66
CA ARG A 210 -24.29 -5.49 -0.60
C ARG A 210 -23.16 -5.73 0.40
N GLN A 211 -22.64 -4.65 1.01
CA GLN A 211 -21.46 -4.68 1.88
C GLN A 211 -20.29 -5.44 1.21
N THR A 212 -20.04 -5.12 -0.06
CA THR A 212 -19.12 -5.87 -0.91
C THR A 212 -18.06 -4.96 -1.53
N ALA A 213 -16.79 -5.35 -1.36
CA ALA A 213 -15.66 -4.72 -2.01
C ALA A 213 -15.26 -5.49 -3.26
N TYR A 214 -14.86 -4.76 -4.30
CA TYR A 214 -14.27 -5.27 -5.53
C TYR A 214 -12.83 -4.79 -5.62
N LEU A 215 -11.90 -5.74 -5.61
CA LEU A 215 -10.48 -5.50 -5.44
C LEU A 215 -9.71 -6.09 -6.64
N PRO A 216 -9.30 -5.27 -7.60
CA PRO A 216 -8.36 -5.70 -8.63
C PRO A 216 -7.07 -6.19 -7.98
N TYR A 217 -6.64 -7.39 -8.39
CA TYR A 217 -5.44 -8.04 -7.90
C TYR A 217 -4.53 -8.48 -9.04
N TYR A 218 -3.27 -8.65 -8.72
CA TYR A 218 -2.28 -9.29 -9.59
C TYR A 218 -1.65 -10.48 -8.87
N ALA A 219 -1.20 -11.46 -9.64
CA ALA A 219 -0.43 -12.57 -9.09
C ALA A 219 0.91 -12.05 -8.57
N SER A 220 1.28 -12.43 -7.36
CA SER A 220 2.52 -12.02 -6.72
C SER A 220 3.27 -13.25 -6.22
N CYS A 221 4.54 -13.34 -6.56
CA CYS A 221 5.38 -14.45 -6.13
C CYS A 221 6.27 -14.03 -4.98
N TYR A 222 5.80 -14.27 -3.79
CA TYR A 222 6.63 -14.11 -2.58
C TYR A 222 7.30 -15.43 -2.15
N ASN A 223 7.36 -16.43 -3.06
CA ASN A 223 8.06 -17.69 -2.79
C ASN A 223 9.55 -17.58 -3.09
N ASP A 224 10.37 -18.39 -2.40
CA ASP A 224 11.82 -18.38 -2.49
C ASP A 224 12.37 -18.83 -3.89
N PHE A 225 11.50 -19.30 -4.78
CA PHE A 225 11.88 -19.83 -6.10
C PHE A 225 11.55 -18.92 -7.26
N GLY A 226 10.88 -17.77 -7.03
CA GLY A 226 10.57 -16.77 -8.06
C GLY A 226 9.64 -17.28 -9.19
N ARG A 227 8.96 -18.40 -8.99
CA ARG A 227 7.95 -18.92 -9.93
C ARG A 227 6.56 -18.68 -9.39
N CYS A 228 5.74 -17.97 -10.16
CA CYS A 228 4.29 -17.92 -9.94
C CYS A 228 3.64 -19.08 -10.67
N ASP A 229 2.96 -19.93 -9.93
CA ASP A 229 2.03 -20.89 -10.52
C ASP A 229 0.71 -20.20 -10.94
N ILE A 230 0.48 -18.99 -10.47
CA ILE A 230 -0.68 -18.15 -10.75
C ILE A 230 -0.20 -16.98 -11.62
N SER A 231 -0.59 -16.97 -12.88
CA SER A 231 -0.29 -15.88 -13.84
C SER A 231 -1.51 -15.00 -14.12
N THR A 232 -2.54 -15.08 -13.28
CA THR A 232 -3.83 -14.43 -13.53
C THR A 232 -4.01 -13.18 -12.73
N ASN A 233 -4.31 -12.09 -13.43
CA ASN A 233 -4.87 -10.88 -12.85
C ASN A 233 -6.39 -10.99 -12.86
N GLY A 234 -7.06 -10.30 -11.96
CA GLY A 234 -8.50 -10.35 -11.87
C GLY A 234 -9.08 -9.38 -10.86
N VAL A 235 -10.35 -9.59 -10.54
CA VAL A 235 -11.04 -8.86 -9.48
C VAL A 235 -11.49 -9.86 -8.42
N MET A 236 -11.06 -9.67 -7.19
CA MET A 236 -11.55 -10.39 -6.03
C MET A 236 -12.80 -9.70 -5.50
N VAL A 237 -13.83 -10.49 -5.21
CA VAL A 237 -15.09 -10.03 -4.64
C VAL A 237 -15.13 -10.46 -3.18
N VAL A 238 -15.23 -9.47 -2.28
CA VAL A 238 -15.14 -9.69 -0.83
C VAL A 238 -16.34 -9.07 -0.15
N ARG A 239 -17.02 -9.84 0.67
CA ARG A 239 -18.07 -9.34 1.57
C ARG A 239 -17.46 -8.96 2.91
N VAL A 240 -17.82 -7.76 3.39
CA VAL A 240 -17.42 -7.25 4.71
C VAL A 240 -18.68 -6.95 5.50
N ALA A 241 -19.09 -7.89 6.32
CA ALA A 241 -20.32 -7.85 7.09
C ALA A 241 -20.18 -8.59 8.40
N ASP A 242 -20.99 -8.23 9.41
CA ASP A 242 -21.06 -8.91 10.71
C ASP A 242 -19.69 -9.07 11.41
N GLY A 243 -18.80 -8.08 11.23
CA GLY A 243 -17.45 -8.11 11.80
C GLY A 243 -16.50 -9.11 11.12
N ALA A 244 -16.84 -9.61 9.93
CA ALA A 244 -16.05 -10.59 9.19
C ALA A 244 -15.69 -10.15 7.77
N ILE A 245 -14.62 -10.70 7.23
CA ILE A 245 -14.18 -10.58 5.84
C ILE A 245 -14.34 -11.94 5.17
N THR A 246 -15.16 -12.03 4.12
CA THR A 246 -15.43 -13.27 3.40
C THR A 246 -15.16 -13.11 1.90
N GLU A 247 -14.22 -13.86 1.36
CA GLU A 247 -14.02 -13.94 -0.09
C GLU A 247 -15.21 -14.68 -0.71
N LEU A 248 -15.94 -14.01 -1.61
CA LEU A 248 -17.07 -14.59 -2.33
C LEU A 248 -16.63 -15.28 -3.63
N GLY A 249 -15.51 -14.84 -4.21
CA GLY A 249 -14.96 -15.42 -5.43
C GLY A 249 -14.03 -14.44 -6.15
N ARG A 250 -13.55 -14.91 -7.31
CA ARG A 250 -12.65 -14.17 -8.18
C ARG A 250 -13.15 -14.18 -9.60
N ILE A 251 -13.08 -13.02 -10.26
CA ILE A 251 -13.35 -12.86 -11.69
C ILE A 251 -11.98 -12.73 -12.35
N THR A 252 -11.66 -13.67 -13.24
CA THR A 252 -10.38 -13.68 -13.98
C THR A 252 -10.66 -13.53 -15.47
N HIS A 253 -9.75 -12.87 -16.18
CA HIS A 253 -9.73 -12.80 -17.64
C HIS A 253 -8.79 -13.86 -18.22
N ASP A 254 -8.88 -15.09 -17.73
CA ASP A 254 -8.10 -16.18 -18.30
C ASP A 254 -8.84 -16.69 -19.56
N ASP A 255 -8.56 -16.07 -20.70
CA ASP A 255 -9.04 -16.48 -22.02
C ASP A 255 -8.35 -17.77 -22.53
N ARG A 256 -7.66 -18.50 -21.66
CA ARG A 256 -7.19 -19.83 -21.99
C ARG A 256 -8.39 -20.79 -22.08
N THR A 257 -9.19 -20.65 -23.15
CA THR A 257 -9.95 -21.79 -23.67
C THR A 257 -8.93 -22.91 -23.82
N PRO A 258 -9.16 -24.11 -23.22
CA PRO A 258 -8.26 -25.23 -23.43
C PRO A 258 -8.11 -25.41 -24.94
N SER A 259 -6.87 -25.33 -25.44
CA SER A 259 -6.57 -25.56 -26.84
C SER A 259 -7.25 -26.88 -27.23
N PRO A 260 -8.08 -26.93 -28.28
CA PRO A 260 -8.76 -28.17 -28.62
C PRO A 260 -7.68 -29.25 -28.78
N THR A 261 -7.84 -30.35 -28.06
CA THR A 261 -6.96 -31.50 -28.16
C THR A 261 -6.86 -31.84 -29.63
N PRO A 262 -5.66 -31.85 -30.24
CA PRO A 262 -5.55 -32.18 -31.66
C PRO A 262 -6.21 -33.54 -31.86
N ALA A 263 -7.09 -33.60 -32.88
CA ALA A 263 -7.75 -34.83 -33.24
C ALA A 263 -6.67 -35.93 -33.51
N PRO A 264 -6.87 -37.16 -33.05
CA PRO A 264 -5.92 -38.23 -33.30
C PRO A 264 -5.71 -38.35 -34.82
N GLU A 265 -4.45 -38.33 -35.24
CA GLU A 265 -4.10 -38.52 -36.65
C GLU A 265 -4.70 -39.84 -37.15
N PRO A 266 -5.27 -39.87 -38.35
CA PRO A 266 -5.82 -41.09 -38.90
C PRO A 266 -4.69 -42.11 -39.07
N SER A 267 -4.83 -43.25 -38.41
CA SER A 267 -3.89 -44.37 -38.51
C SER A 267 -3.84 -44.82 -39.99
N THR A 268 -2.76 -44.58 -40.68
CA THR A 268 -2.50 -45.17 -41.99
C THR A 268 -2.23 -46.65 -41.80
N THR A 269 -3.27 -47.45 -42.06
CA THR A 269 -3.13 -48.92 -42.15
C THR A 269 -2.40 -49.23 -43.46
N THR A 270 -1.13 -49.55 -43.37
CA THR A 270 -0.36 -50.09 -44.48
C THR A 270 -0.83 -51.52 -44.74
N THR A 271 -1.53 -51.72 -45.85
CA THR A 271 -1.88 -53.05 -46.36
C THR A 271 -0.60 -53.73 -46.86
N PRO A 272 -0.26 -54.96 -46.46
CA PRO A 272 0.91 -55.65 -46.98
C PRO A 272 0.71 -56.02 -48.45
N GLU A 273 1.65 -55.60 -49.33
CA GLU A 273 1.72 -56.04 -50.70
C GLU A 273 2.01 -57.55 -50.76
N THR A 274 1.07 -58.26 -51.45
CA THR A 274 1.26 -59.68 -51.73
C THR A 274 2.18 -59.81 -52.94
N THR A 275 3.42 -60.21 -52.71
CA THR A 275 4.39 -60.56 -53.79
C THR A 275 3.98 -61.90 -54.37
N THR A 276 3.45 -61.91 -55.60
CA THR A 276 3.27 -63.14 -56.37
C THR A 276 4.53 -63.37 -57.21
N THR A 277 5.24 -64.45 -56.94
CA THR A 277 6.35 -64.98 -57.76
C THR A 277 5.79 -65.93 -58.82
N VAL A 278 6.15 -65.69 -60.09
CA VAL A 278 6.05 -66.66 -61.22
C VAL A 278 7.48 -66.98 -61.62
#